data_b1d76e1880773939a8a7afe451fdbf4d
#
_entry.id   b1d76e1880773939a8a7afe451fdbf4d
#
_cell.length_a   1.000
_cell.length_b   1.000
_cell.length_c   1.000
_cell.angle_alpha   90.00
_cell.angle_beta   90.00
_cell.angle_gamma   90.00
#
_symmetry.space_group_name_H-M   'P 1'
#
loop_
_entity.id
_entity.type
_entity.pdbx_description
1 polymer ?
#
loop_
_entity_poly.entity_id
_entity_poly.type
_entity_poly.pdbx_seq_one_letter_code
_entity_poly.pdbx_strand_id
1 'polypeptide(L)' 'STLVVNGIADFNAGMSVKNGAAGAGFVSFFEDSDNGNNSVKLIGPASTADVTLTLPAATGTVATTGDITALAIALG' A
#
# COMPACT_ATOMS: atom_id res chain seq x y z
N SER A 1 -6.90 -4.89 20.43
CA SER A 1 -6.20 -3.76 21.06
C SER A 1 -5.43 -2.98 20.03
N THR A 2 -5.01 -1.77 20.38
CA THR A 2 -4.34 -0.85 19.49
C THR A 2 -2.97 -0.49 20.03
N LEU A 3 -1.95 -0.56 19.17
CA LEU A 3 -0.63 -0.01 19.46
C LEU A 3 -0.55 1.36 18.79
N VAL A 4 -0.30 2.40 19.59
CA VAL A 4 -0.17 3.77 19.10
C VAL A 4 1.28 4.22 19.21
N VAL A 5 1.86 4.62 18.07
CA VAL A 5 3.21 5.16 18.01
C VAL A 5 3.10 6.59 17.48
N ASN A 6 3.44 7.58 18.32
CA ASN A 6 3.29 8.99 17.96
C ASN A 6 4.48 9.56 17.18
N GLY A 7 5.52 8.77 16.98
CA GLY A 7 6.68 9.15 16.20
C GLY A 7 6.94 8.15 15.10
N ILE A 8 8.22 7.93 14.82
CA ILE A 8 8.65 6.95 13.83
C ILE A 8 8.95 5.64 14.56
N ALA A 9 8.52 4.52 13.97
CA ALA A 9 8.90 3.20 14.45
C ALA A 9 9.87 2.57 13.45
N ASP A 10 11.01 2.11 13.94
CA ASP A 10 12.01 1.43 13.12
C ASP A 10 11.90 -0.08 13.30
N PHE A 11 11.73 -0.78 12.20
CA PHE A 11 11.72 -2.24 12.16
C PHE A 11 13.00 -2.70 11.47
N ASN A 12 13.97 -3.19 12.24
CA ASN A 12 15.34 -3.41 11.75
C ASN A 12 15.47 -4.58 10.78
N ALA A 13 14.46 -5.37 10.61
CA ALA A 13 14.49 -6.46 9.64
C ALA A 13 13.25 -6.41 8.74
N GLY A 14 12.12 -6.81 9.24
CA GLY A 14 10.91 -6.83 8.43
C GLY A 14 9.68 -6.64 9.29
N MET A 15 8.53 -6.65 8.63
CA MET A 15 7.25 -6.52 9.30
C MET A 15 6.23 -7.39 8.58
N SER A 16 5.44 -8.14 9.34
CA SER A 16 4.33 -8.90 8.80
C SER A 16 3.02 -8.22 9.14
N VAL A 17 2.22 -7.95 8.13
CA VAL A 17 0.89 -7.39 8.33
C VAL A 17 -0.12 -8.48 8.02
N LYS A 18 -0.70 -9.04 9.07
CA LYS A 18 -1.63 -10.15 8.95
C LYS A 18 -3.04 -9.67 9.20
N ASN A 19 -3.98 -10.45 8.73
CA ASN A 19 -5.39 -10.24 9.02
C ASN A 19 -5.85 -11.25 10.05
N GLY A 20 -6.77 -10.83 10.92
CA GLY A 20 -7.28 -11.71 11.96
C GLY A 20 -8.28 -12.73 11.47
N ALA A 21 -9.40 -12.30 10.88
CA ALA A 21 -10.53 -13.20 10.60
C ALA A 21 -11.02 -13.16 9.16
N ALA A 22 -11.04 -12.03 8.50
CA ALA A 22 -11.59 -11.89 7.17
C ALA A 22 -10.85 -10.81 6.38
N GLY A 23 -10.55 -11.10 5.12
CA GLY A 23 -9.81 -10.19 4.26
C GLY A 23 -8.31 -10.37 4.36
N ALA A 24 -7.57 -9.62 3.59
CA ALA A 24 -6.11 -9.66 3.56
C ALA A 24 -5.52 -8.60 4.49
N GLY A 25 -4.24 -8.76 4.84
CA GLY A 25 -3.52 -7.73 5.59
C GLY A 25 -3.38 -6.45 4.78
N PHE A 26 -3.38 -5.31 5.44
CA PHE A 26 -3.33 -4.02 4.76
C PHE A 26 -2.65 -2.97 5.61
N VAL A 27 -2.21 -1.90 4.94
CA VAL A 27 -1.74 -0.67 5.59
C VAL A 27 -2.56 0.48 5.03
N SER A 28 -3.09 1.34 5.90
CA SER A 28 -3.86 2.51 5.51
C SER A 28 -3.02 3.77 5.67
N PHE A 29 -2.91 4.55 4.61
CA PHE A 29 -2.22 5.85 4.62
C PHE A 29 -3.28 6.93 4.54
N PHE A 30 -3.44 7.68 5.64
CA PHE A 30 -4.44 8.74 5.70
C PHE A 30 -3.94 9.99 5.00
N GLU A 31 -4.85 10.73 4.39
CA GLU A 31 -4.54 12.01 3.79
C GLU A 31 -4.17 13.04 4.85
N ASP A 32 -3.61 14.17 4.42
CA ASP A 32 -3.32 15.29 5.30
C ASP A 32 -4.58 15.67 6.08
N SER A 33 -4.47 15.79 7.40
CA SER A 33 -5.62 16.04 8.27
C SER A 33 -6.34 17.37 7.95
N ASP A 34 -5.64 18.30 7.30
CA ASP A 34 -6.26 19.55 6.85
C ASP A 34 -7.22 19.34 5.68
N ASN A 35 -7.11 18.21 4.98
CA ASN A 35 -7.94 17.90 3.81
C ASN A 35 -9.06 16.91 4.12
N GLY A 36 -9.08 16.33 5.32
CA GLY A 36 -10.10 15.36 5.69
C GLY A 36 -9.53 14.17 6.42
N ASN A 37 -10.24 13.05 6.37
CA ASN A 37 -9.83 11.83 7.07
C ASN A 37 -10.06 10.57 6.22
N ASN A 38 -9.91 10.67 4.91
CA ASN A 38 -9.93 9.53 4.01
C ASN A 38 -8.55 8.89 3.93
N SER A 39 -8.47 7.67 3.46
CA SER A 39 -7.22 6.92 3.40
C SER A 39 -7.08 6.14 2.10
N VAL A 40 -5.83 5.84 1.75
CA VAL A 40 -5.49 4.88 0.71
C VAL A 40 -5.00 3.62 1.40
N LYS A 41 -5.59 2.49 1.04
CA LYS A 41 -5.27 1.21 1.63
C LYS A 41 -4.39 0.41 0.67
N LEU A 42 -3.21 0.01 1.14
CA LEU A 42 -2.35 -0.93 0.43
C LEU A 42 -2.63 -2.31 1.00
N ILE A 43 -3.24 -3.18 0.21
CA ILE A 43 -3.84 -4.41 0.69
C ILE A 43 -3.39 -5.60 -0.16
N GLY A 44 -3.21 -6.76 0.48
CA GLY A 44 -2.92 -7.99 -0.22
C GLY A 44 -4.14 -8.51 -0.98
N PRO A 45 -3.93 -9.43 -1.93
CA PRO A 45 -5.05 -10.04 -2.66
C PRO A 45 -5.79 -11.04 -1.78
N ALA A 46 -6.98 -11.43 -2.24
CA ALA A 46 -7.79 -12.42 -1.51
C ALA A 46 -7.10 -13.78 -1.44
N SER A 47 -6.35 -14.14 -2.46
CA SER A 47 -5.64 -15.42 -2.53
C SER A 47 -4.39 -15.26 -3.38
N THR A 48 -3.29 -15.86 -2.92
CA THR A 48 -2.02 -15.80 -3.64
C THR A 48 -1.11 -16.91 -3.15
N ALA A 49 -0.07 -17.21 -3.94
CA ALA A 49 1.10 -17.93 -3.46
C ALA A 49 2.07 -16.93 -2.80
N ASP A 50 3.19 -17.42 -2.32
CA ASP A 50 4.23 -16.54 -1.81
C ASP A 50 4.94 -15.90 -2.99
N VAL A 51 4.78 -14.59 -3.13
CA VAL A 51 5.35 -13.82 -4.22
C VAL A 51 6.07 -12.60 -3.65
N THR A 52 6.99 -12.06 -4.43
CA THR A 52 7.74 -10.87 -4.04
C THR A 52 7.44 -9.73 -5.00
N LEU A 53 7.07 -8.59 -4.46
CA LEU A 53 6.94 -7.35 -5.22
C LEU A 53 8.07 -6.41 -4.83
N THR A 54 8.99 -6.17 -5.76
CA THR A 54 10.14 -5.31 -5.51
C THR A 54 9.81 -3.89 -5.95
N LEU A 55 9.99 -2.94 -5.04
CA LEU A 55 9.76 -1.53 -5.36
C LEU A 55 10.89 -1.01 -6.26
N PRO A 56 10.57 -0.12 -7.22
CA PRO A 56 11.59 0.44 -8.10
C PRO A 56 12.53 1.38 -7.34
N ALA A 57 13.79 1.44 -7.80
CA ALA A 57 14.78 2.35 -7.24
C ALA A 57 14.70 3.72 -7.94
N ALA A 58 13.50 4.29 -7.95
CA ALA A 58 13.24 5.54 -8.65
C ALA A 58 12.22 6.36 -7.90
N THR A 59 12.37 7.67 -7.95
CA THR A 59 11.36 8.59 -7.42
C THR A 59 10.22 8.72 -8.43
N GLY A 60 9.00 8.64 -7.94
CA GLY A 60 7.85 8.76 -8.82
C GLY A 60 6.56 8.45 -8.10
N THR A 61 5.50 8.44 -8.86
CA THR A 61 4.16 8.09 -8.38
C THR A 61 3.77 6.73 -8.96
N VAL A 62 3.23 5.88 -8.10
CA VAL A 62 2.75 4.57 -8.54
C VAL A 62 1.53 4.77 -9.45
N ALA A 63 1.58 4.18 -10.65
CA ALA A 63 0.49 4.25 -11.60
C ALA A 63 -0.53 3.14 -11.33
N THR A 64 -1.80 3.44 -11.60
CA THR A 64 -2.86 2.44 -11.54
C THR A 64 -2.97 1.74 -12.91
N THR A 65 -3.74 0.66 -12.94
CA THR A 65 -4.03 -0.05 -14.18
C THR A 65 -4.68 0.87 -15.22
N GLY A 66 -5.56 1.76 -14.76
CA GLY A 66 -6.19 2.74 -15.65
C GLY A 66 -5.20 3.70 -16.25
N ASP A 67 -4.23 4.17 -15.47
CA ASP A 67 -3.18 5.08 -15.96
C ASP A 67 -2.32 4.39 -17.02
N ILE A 68 -1.94 3.14 -16.78
CA ILE A 68 -1.11 2.38 -17.73
C ILE A 68 -1.87 2.12 -19.02
N THR A 69 -3.13 1.79 -18.96
CA THR A 69 -3.98 1.55 -20.12
C THR A 69 -4.11 2.83 -20.95
N ALA A 70 -4.33 3.96 -20.33
CA ALA A 70 -4.44 5.25 -21.03
C ALA A 70 -3.13 5.61 -21.71
N LEU A 71 -1.99 5.39 -21.07
CA LEU A 71 -0.69 5.64 -21.66
C LEU A 71 -0.43 4.73 -22.86
N ALA A 72 -0.77 3.45 -22.77
CA ALA A 72 -0.60 2.51 -23.87
C ALA A 72 -1.44 2.91 -25.09
N ILE A 73 -2.68 3.37 -24.88
CA ILE A 73 -3.54 3.86 -25.95
C ILE A 73 -2.95 5.12 -26.58
N ALA A 74 -2.42 6.02 -25.79
CA ALA A 74 -1.84 7.27 -26.27
C ALA A 74 -0.57 7.03 -27.11
N LEU A 75 0.19 6.01 -26.77
CA LEU A 75 1.43 5.66 -27.50
C LEU A 75 1.20 4.73 -28.68
N GLY A 76 0.12 3.99 -28.66
CA GLY A 76 -0.19 3.00 -29.66
C GLY A 76 -1.10 3.49 -30.77
#